data_2247242f0b4cc26c8d587d3a245e225c
#
_entry.id   2247242f0b4cc26c8d587d3a245e225c
#
_cell.length_a   1.000
_cell.length_b   1.000
_cell.length_c   1.000
_cell.angle_alpha   90.00
_cell.angle_beta   90.00
_cell.angle_gamma   90.00
#
_symmetry.space_group_name_H-M   'P 1'
#
loop_
_entity.id
_entity.type
_entity.pdbx_description
1 polymer ?
#
loop_
_entity_poly.entity_id
_entity_poly.type
_entity_poly.pdbx_seq_one_letter_code
_entity_poly.pdbx_strand_id
1 'polypeptide(L)'
;MSKIIFLQGEKVHLRALREDDLNDNYLQWLNDEEVCRFNSHAVFPNTEQKMKAYFAGVQNSQNQVVLAIIDQENTKHIGNVSLQNINWVSRNAEFAILLGEKNY
;
A
#
# COMPACT_ATOMS: atom_id res chain seq x y z
N MET A 1 -6.62 2.35 16.60
CA MET A 1 -7.04 3.56 17.12
C MET A 1 -6.41 4.78 16.49
N SER A 2 -5.16 4.81 16.31
CA SER A 2 -4.58 5.99 15.73
C SER A 2 -4.97 6.14 14.27
N LYS A 3 -5.44 7.33 13.91
CA LYS A 3 -5.79 7.65 12.54
C LYS A 3 -5.00 8.85 12.07
N ILE A 4 -3.72 8.83 12.40
CA ILE A 4 -2.83 9.92 12.06
C ILE A 4 -2.69 10.00 10.55
N ILE A 5 -3.10 11.13 10.00
CA ILE A 5 -2.98 11.41 8.58
C ILE A 5 -1.58 11.94 8.32
N PHE A 6 -0.89 11.36 7.34
CA PHE A 6 0.44 11.82 6.98
C PHE A 6 0.39 12.91 5.92
N LEU A 7 -0.42 12.71 4.88
CA LEU A 7 -0.62 13.70 3.83
C LEU A 7 -2.10 13.86 3.57
N GLN A 8 -2.56 15.10 3.48
CA GLN A 8 -3.98 15.40 3.32
C GLN A 8 -4.24 15.98 1.93
N GLY A 9 -5.12 15.32 1.17
CA GLY A 9 -5.60 15.84 -0.10
C GLY A 9 -7.05 16.25 -0.02
N GLU A 10 -7.63 16.58 -1.15
CA GLU A 10 -9.03 16.97 -1.20
C GLU A 10 -9.97 15.78 -1.09
N LYS A 11 -9.69 14.73 -1.83
CA LYS A 11 -10.58 13.58 -1.91
C LYS A 11 -10.05 12.37 -1.17
N VAL A 12 -8.75 12.31 -0.99
CA VAL A 12 -8.09 11.20 -0.31
C VAL A 12 -7.08 11.75 0.66
N HIS A 13 -6.70 10.92 1.62
CA HIS A 13 -5.53 11.20 2.43
C HIS A 13 -4.65 9.96 2.47
N LEU A 14 -3.39 10.16 2.86
CA LEU A 14 -2.42 9.10 2.97
C LEU A 14 -2.02 8.96 4.42
N ARG A 15 -1.96 7.74 4.89
CA ARG A 15 -1.47 7.42 6.23
C ARG A 15 -0.56 6.22 6.17
N ALA A 16 0.19 6.00 7.23
CA ALA A 16 1.04 4.82 7.30
C ALA A 16 0.19 3.56 7.19
N LEU A 17 0.73 2.55 6.53
CA LEU A 17 0.09 1.25 6.46
C LEU A 17 0.05 0.65 7.87
N ARG A 18 -1.05 0.00 8.21
CA ARG A 18 -1.23 -0.61 9.52
C ARG A 18 -1.43 -2.10 9.38
N GLU A 19 -1.18 -2.83 10.45
CA GLU A 19 -1.37 -4.27 10.43
C GLU A 19 -2.81 -4.64 10.10
N ASP A 20 -3.76 -3.85 10.54
CA ASP A 20 -5.18 -4.08 10.25
C ASP A 20 -5.50 -4.01 8.76
N ASP A 21 -4.65 -3.36 7.98
CA ASP A 21 -4.89 -3.24 6.54
C ASP A 21 -4.54 -4.50 5.78
N LEU A 22 -3.88 -5.48 6.40
CA LEU A 22 -3.24 -6.58 5.69
C LEU A 22 -4.18 -7.71 5.31
N ASN A 23 -5.41 -7.69 5.79
CA ASN A 23 -6.35 -8.75 5.48
C ASN A 23 -7.46 -8.23 4.59
N ASP A 24 -8.42 -9.10 4.29
CA ASP A 24 -9.60 -8.76 3.52
C ASP A 24 -9.25 -8.16 2.16
N ASN A 25 -9.62 -6.90 1.92
CA ASN A 25 -9.56 -6.30 0.59
C ASN A 25 -8.14 -6.22 0.05
N TYR A 26 -7.20 -5.78 0.88
CA TYR A 26 -5.83 -5.62 0.41
C TYR A 26 -5.25 -6.95 -0.06
N LEU A 27 -5.46 -8.00 0.73
CA LEU A 27 -4.97 -9.32 0.35
C LEU A 27 -5.62 -9.78 -0.95
N GLN A 28 -6.91 -9.52 -1.11
CA GLN A 28 -7.61 -9.86 -2.34
C GLN A 28 -7.08 -9.09 -3.54
N TRP A 29 -6.73 -7.81 -3.36
CA TRP A 29 -6.18 -7.04 -4.47
C TRP A 29 -4.94 -7.71 -5.04
N LEU A 30 -4.06 -8.21 -4.17
CA LEU A 30 -2.81 -8.81 -4.60
C LEU A 30 -2.99 -10.17 -5.25
N ASN A 31 -4.16 -10.77 -5.09
CA ASN A 31 -4.51 -12.03 -5.73
C ASN A 31 -5.47 -11.82 -6.89
N ASP A 32 -5.79 -10.58 -7.23
CA ASP A 32 -6.73 -10.25 -8.28
C ASP A 32 -5.97 -9.93 -9.56
N GLU A 33 -6.19 -10.74 -10.57
CA GLU A 33 -5.48 -10.61 -11.84
C GLU A 33 -5.73 -9.27 -12.51
N GLU A 34 -6.96 -8.78 -12.43
CA GLU A 34 -7.30 -7.49 -13.04
C GLU A 34 -6.62 -6.32 -12.33
N VAL A 35 -6.63 -6.34 -11.00
CA VAL A 35 -5.97 -5.30 -10.21
C VAL A 35 -4.47 -5.29 -10.49
N CYS A 36 -3.88 -6.46 -10.65
CA CYS A 36 -2.44 -6.61 -10.78
C CYS A 36 -1.97 -6.79 -12.22
N ARG A 37 -2.80 -6.43 -13.19
CA ARG A 37 -2.49 -6.73 -14.60
C ARG A 37 -1.23 -6.06 -15.12
N PHE A 38 -0.79 -4.98 -14.47
CA PHE A 38 0.42 -4.27 -14.90
C PHE A 38 1.59 -4.47 -13.95
N ASN A 39 1.48 -5.47 -13.05
CA ASN A 39 2.57 -5.79 -12.15
C ASN A 39 2.59 -7.30 -11.95
N SER A 40 3.49 -7.79 -11.11
CA SER A 40 3.69 -9.22 -10.93
C SER A 40 3.17 -9.75 -9.59
N HIS A 41 2.35 -8.99 -8.89
CA HIS A 41 1.92 -9.40 -7.55
C HIS A 41 1.05 -10.65 -7.56
N ALA A 42 0.25 -10.85 -8.61
CA ALA A 42 -0.67 -11.98 -8.68
C ALA A 42 -0.08 -13.21 -9.36
N VAL A 43 1.24 -13.23 -9.65
CA VAL A 43 1.88 -14.38 -10.29
C VAL A 43 1.88 -15.58 -9.34
N PHE A 44 2.09 -15.35 -8.05
CA PHE A 44 2.02 -16.40 -7.04
C PHE A 44 0.93 -16.03 -6.03
N PRO A 45 0.31 -17.02 -5.39
CA PRO A 45 -0.70 -16.72 -4.37
C PRO A 45 -0.11 -15.90 -3.24
N ASN A 46 -0.84 -14.90 -2.80
CA ASN A 46 -0.48 -14.09 -1.65
C ASN A 46 -1.29 -14.57 -0.45
N THR A 47 -0.67 -14.68 0.70
CA THR A 47 -1.30 -15.18 1.91
C THR A 47 -1.17 -14.15 3.02
N GLU A 48 -1.99 -14.32 4.06
CA GLU A 48 -1.92 -13.44 5.21
C GLU A 48 -0.54 -13.48 5.84
N GLN A 49 0.07 -14.66 5.89
CA GLN A 49 1.40 -14.80 6.47
C GLN A 49 2.45 -14.03 5.67
N LYS A 50 2.38 -14.09 4.33
CA LYS A 50 3.30 -13.33 3.49
C LYS A 50 3.09 -11.83 3.68
N MET A 51 1.85 -11.41 3.83
CA MET A 51 1.54 -10.00 4.04
C MET A 51 2.11 -9.50 5.36
N LYS A 52 2.03 -10.31 6.41
CA LYS A 52 2.58 -9.90 7.69
C LYS A 52 4.09 -9.80 7.65
N ALA A 53 4.76 -10.69 6.94
CA ALA A 53 6.21 -10.62 6.76
C ALA A 53 6.60 -9.37 5.99
N TYR A 54 5.87 -9.06 4.93
CA TYR A 54 6.09 -7.86 4.14
C TYR A 54 5.92 -6.59 5.00
N PHE A 55 4.85 -6.55 5.77
CA PHE A 55 4.57 -5.41 6.63
C PHE A 55 5.69 -5.18 7.65
N ALA A 56 6.16 -6.25 8.28
CA ALA A 56 7.25 -6.14 9.25
C ALA A 56 8.51 -5.58 8.59
N GLY A 57 8.80 -6.01 7.36
CA GLY A 57 9.95 -5.51 6.63
C GLY A 57 9.83 -4.03 6.31
N VAL A 58 8.64 -3.61 5.89
CA VAL A 58 8.38 -2.20 5.57
C VAL A 58 8.50 -1.32 6.80
N GLN A 59 7.97 -1.78 7.94
CA GLN A 59 8.01 -1.01 9.17
C GLN A 59 9.42 -0.71 9.64
N ASN A 60 10.35 -1.61 9.34
CA ASN A 60 11.73 -1.47 9.79
C ASN A 60 12.66 -0.91 8.71
N SER A 61 12.13 -0.60 7.54
CA SER A 61 12.96 -0.17 6.43
C SER A 61 13.24 1.32 6.50
N GLN A 62 14.45 1.71 6.06
CA GLN A 62 14.81 3.11 5.91
C GLN A 62 14.95 3.52 4.45
N ASN A 63 14.72 2.58 3.53
CA ASN A 63 14.83 2.87 2.11
C ASN A 63 13.56 2.56 1.33
N GLN A 64 12.45 2.37 2.03
CA GLN A 64 11.16 2.32 1.37
C GLN A 64 10.08 2.78 2.34
N VAL A 65 9.00 3.33 1.78
CA VAL A 65 7.83 3.73 2.55
C VAL A 65 6.59 3.35 1.76
N VAL A 66 5.60 2.83 2.47
CA VAL A 66 4.32 2.46 1.87
C VAL A 66 3.23 3.18 2.64
N LEU A 67 2.36 3.87 1.91
CA LEU A 67 1.28 4.63 2.50
C LEU A 67 -0.05 4.10 1.97
N ALA A 68 -1.03 4.01 2.86
CA ALA A 68 -2.37 3.61 2.48
C ALA A 68 -3.12 4.83 1.94
N ILE A 69 -3.83 4.63 0.85
CA ILE A 69 -4.69 5.67 0.26
C ILE A 69 -6.10 5.46 0.81
N ILE A 70 -6.63 6.47 1.45
CA ILE A 70 -7.93 6.42 2.12
C ILE A 70 -8.87 7.40 1.46
N ASP A 71 -10.05 6.92 1.06
CA ASP A 71 -11.11 7.80 0.56
C ASP A 71 -11.65 8.59 1.73
N GLN A 72 -11.57 9.91 1.66
CA GLN A 72 -11.97 10.77 2.78
C GLN A 72 -13.47 10.73 3.05
N GLU A 73 -14.26 10.48 2.04
CA GLU A 73 -15.71 10.51 2.19
C GLU A 73 -16.21 9.36 3.06
N ASN A 74 -15.68 8.16 2.85
CA ASN A 74 -16.17 6.99 3.60
C ASN A 74 -15.07 6.30 4.41
N THR A 75 -13.89 6.87 4.47
CA THR A 75 -12.76 6.35 5.25
C THR A 75 -12.35 4.96 4.81
N LYS A 76 -12.48 4.68 3.52
CA LYS A 76 -12.19 3.35 2.98
C LYS A 76 -10.79 3.29 2.42
N HIS A 77 -10.08 2.22 2.74
CA HIS A 77 -8.76 1.95 2.16
C HIS A 77 -8.95 1.46 0.72
N ILE A 78 -8.47 2.23 -0.25
CA ILE A 78 -8.73 1.95 -1.65
C ILE A 78 -7.48 1.60 -2.43
N GLY A 79 -6.32 1.81 -1.88
CA GLY A 79 -5.07 1.49 -2.57
C GLY A 79 -3.88 1.83 -1.72
N ASN A 80 -2.70 1.71 -2.32
CA ASN A 80 -1.44 2.06 -1.67
C ASN A 80 -0.55 2.81 -2.63
N VAL A 81 0.30 3.66 -2.08
CA VAL A 81 1.34 4.33 -2.85
C VAL A 81 2.64 4.13 -2.10
N SER A 82 3.74 3.98 -2.83
CA SER A 82 5.02 3.70 -2.19
C SER A 82 6.16 4.37 -2.92
N LEU A 83 7.22 4.64 -2.15
CA LEU A 83 8.55 4.94 -2.67
C LEU A 83 9.43 3.77 -2.27
N GLN A 84 10.14 3.20 -3.22
CA GLN A 84 10.96 2.02 -3.02
C GLN A 84 12.37 2.29 -3.49
N ASN A 85 13.30 1.53 -2.96
CA ASN A 85 14.72 1.65 -3.33
C ASN A 85 15.20 3.09 -3.20
N ILE A 86 14.85 3.73 -2.08
CA ILE A 86 15.24 5.11 -1.84
C ILE A 86 16.76 5.18 -1.70
N ASN A 87 17.37 6.01 -2.53
CA ASN A 87 18.80 6.26 -2.47
C ASN A 87 19.00 7.66 -1.89
N TRP A 88 19.42 7.70 -0.63
CA TRP A 88 19.54 8.97 0.08
C TRP A 88 20.70 9.82 -0.40
N VAL A 89 21.72 9.19 -1.02
CA VAL A 89 22.85 9.90 -1.56
C VAL A 89 22.52 10.55 -2.89
N SER A 90 21.98 9.78 -3.82
CA SER A 90 21.54 10.28 -5.13
C SER A 90 20.21 11.01 -5.09
N ARG A 91 19.46 10.83 -4.01
CA ARG A 91 18.17 11.47 -3.77
C ARG A 91 17.15 11.09 -4.84
N ASN A 92 17.03 9.79 -5.07
CA ASN A 92 16.01 9.26 -5.98
C ASN A 92 15.37 8.03 -5.38
N ALA A 93 14.27 7.60 -5.98
CA ALA A 93 13.51 6.44 -5.54
C ALA A 93 12.59 5.99 -6.67
N GLU A 94 12.05 4.78 -6.54
CA GLU A 94 11.03 4.29 -7.46
C GLU A 94 9.67 4.58 -6.86
N PHE A 95 8.78 5.12 -7.69
CA PHE A 95 7.40 5.39 -7.29
C PHE A 95 6.51 4.26 -7.78
N ALA A 96 5.61 3.79 -6.93
CA ALA A 96 4.64 2.77 -7.31
C ALA A 96 3.29 3.11 -6.69
N ILE A 97 2.23 2.73 -7.40
CA ILE A 97 0.87 2.92 -6.91
C ILE A 97 0.06 1.69 -7.26
N LEU A 98 -0.76 1.24 -6.32
CA LEU A 98 -1.70 0.16 -6.53
C LEU A 98 -3.08 0.67 -6.14
N LEU A 99 -3.97 0.78 -7.11
CA LEU A 99 -5.35 1.15 -6.84
C LEU A 99 -6.16 -0.14 -6.85
N GLY A 100 -6.58 -0.58 -5.66
CA GLY A 100 -7.17 -1.89 -5.50
C GLY A 100 -8.68 -1.93 -5.72
N GLU A 101 -9.36 -0.86 -5.37
CA GLU A 101 -10.82 -0.84 -5.48
C GLU A 101 -11.23 -0.49 -6.90
N LYS A 102 -11.95 -1.39 -7.54
CA LYS A 102 -12.25 -1.26 -8.97
C LYS A 102 -13.22 -0.12 -9.29
N ASN A 103 -13.91 0.39 -8.29
CA ASN A 103 -14.83 1.51 -8.46
C ASN A 103 -14.12 2.86 -8.55
N TYR A 104 -12.83 2.87 -8.34
CA TYR A 104 -12.04 4.11 -8.35
C TYR A 104 -11.07 4.16 -9.55
#